data_f334e53cc9785c44c81849f2700c963e
#
_entry.id   f334e53cc9785c44c81849f2700c963e
#
_cell.length_a   1.000
_cell.length_b   1.000
_cell.length_c   1.000
_cell.angle_alpha   90.00
_cell.angle_beta   90.00
_cell.angle_gamma   90.00
#
_symmetry.space_group_name_H-M   'P 1'
#
loop_
_entity.id
_entity.type
_entity.pdbx_description
1 polymer ?
#
loop_
_entity_poly.entity_id
_entity_poly.type
_entity_poly.pdbx_seq_one_letter_code
_entity_poly.pdbx_strand_id
1 'polypeptide(L)'
;MRIKLRTAFFACIFLISAGSYGQVLQPGFDKAEFVELLKVFSRWGDSTFYKGIPESQEYRRVYSSPIMGLENKWELLSSKTRNVALINLRGTTTDPVSWLENFYAAMVPASGSMILAKNMKFDYQLATNPRAAVHVGWLIGIGFLAADILPKMDSCYKAGTKDFIIHGHSQGGALAYLLTAHLYSLIDSGKLLKDIQLKTYCAAGPKPGNLYFAYDYEKRTMGGWAYNIVNSADWVPEVPISIQTVNDFNQTNPFVNARKGFKKEPLARRVALNHVYSQLTKHTLRAQRRYQKYLGKTTSRFVKSHLKDIELPKYVDSNHYVRTGNFIVLEADETYYKQFPDSETKVFTHHLIQPYLYLTEKLK
;
A
#
# COMPACT_ATOMS: atom_id res chain seq x y z
N MET A 1 7.27 79.09 37.31
CA MET A 1 8.05 77.84 37.12
C MET A 1 7.04 76.72 36.99
N ARG A 2 6.75 76.29 35.77
CA ARG A 2 5.73 75.26 35.45
C ARG A 2 6.45 73.98 35.07
N ILE A 3 6.32 72.97 35.94
CA ILE A 3 6.84 71.63 35.70
C ILE A 3 5.83 70.82 34.83
N LYS A 4 6.24 70.44 33.61
CA LYS A 4 5.46 69.55 32.74
C LYS A 4 5.79 68.07 33.13
N LEU A 5 4.82 67.37 33.68
CA LEU A 5 4.86 65.95 33.87
C LEU A 5 4.66 65.25 32.51
N ARG A 6 5.65 64.49 32.04
CA ARG A 6 5.53 63.60 30.88
C ARG A 6 5.15 62.22 31.36
N THR A 7 3.93 61.79 31.09
CA THR A 7 3.43 60.45 31.31
C THR A 7 3.95 59.56 30.21
N ALA A 8 4.85 58.65 30.52
CA ALA A 8 5.29 57.61 29.58
C ALA A 8 4.29 56.42 29.61
N PHE A 9 3.62 56.20 28.50
CA PHE A 9 2.74 55.02 28.31
C PHE A 9 3.62 53.83 27.88
N PHE A 10 3.83 52.89 28.78
CA PHE A 10 4.45 51.58 28.46
C PHE A 10 3.36 50.68 27.85
N ALA A 11 3.37 50.51 26.53
CA ALA A 11 2.57 49.51 25.86
C ALA A 11 3.27 48.14 26.00
N CYS A 12 2.78 47.29 26.90
CA CYS A 12 3.15 45.89 26.93
C CYS A 12 2.56 45.19 25.70
N ILE A 13 3.36 44.96 24.65
CA ILE A 13 3.03 44.10 23.55
C ILE A 13 3.17 42.65 24.03
N PHE A 14 2.05 42.03 24.39
CA PHE A 14 1.98 40.56 24.52
C PHE A 14 2.16 39.93 23.16
N LEU A 15 3.38 39.53 22.83
CA LEU A 15 3.65 38.59 21.74
C LEU A 15 3.06 37.23 22.14
N ILE A 16 1.81 36.99 21.74
CA ILE A 16 1.28 35.64 21.69
C ILE A 16 2.09 34.93 20.60
N SER A 17 3.11 34.18 20.98
CA SER A 17 3.76 33.21 20.10
C SER A 17 2.71 32.15 19.78
N ALA A 18 2.00 32.32 18.67
CA ALA A 18 1.33 31.20 18.04
C ALA A 18 2.42 30.18 17.69
N GLY A 19 2.60 29.20 18.54
CA GLY A 19 3.47 28.08 18.27
C GLY A 19 3.02 27.46 16.96
N SER A 20 3.72 27.77 15.88
CA SER A 20 3.64 27.01 14.67
C SER A 20 4.12 25.61 15.05
N TYR A 21 3.19 24.68 15.30
CA TYR A 21 3.51 23.27 15.39
C TYR A 21 3.98 22.87 14.00
N GLY A 22 5.29 22.98 13.76
CA GLY A 22 5.93 22.49 12.55
C GLY A 22 5.63 21.01 12.39
N GLN A 23 5.64 20.57 11.16
CA GLN A 23 5.50 19.18 10.76
C GLN A 23 6.41 18.29 11.60
N VAL A 24 5.84 17.31 12.32
CA VAL A 24 6.55 16.43 13.24
C VAL A 24 7.20 15.26 12.51
N LEU A 25 6.52 14.75 11.44
CA LEU A 25 7.07 13.70 10.60
C LEU A 25 8.16 14.24 9.69
N GLN A 26 9.26 13.51 9.63
CA GLN A 26 10.38 13.81 8.74
C GLN A 26 10.41 12.78 7.60
N PRO A 27 10.78 13.18 6.38
CA PRO A 27 11.05 12.24 5.31
C PRO A 27 12.29 11.42 5.64
N GLY A 28 12.42 10.26 5.06
CA GLY A 28 13.51 9.34 5.31
C GLY A 28 13.05 8.12 6.11
N PHE A 29 13.73 6.99 5.87
CA PHE A 29 13.48 5.78 6.65
C PHE A 29 14.02 5.95 8.06
N ASP A 30 13.15 5.78 9.05
CA ASP A 30 13.50 5.79 10.45
C ASP A 30 13.45 4.36 10.98
N LYS A 31 14.62 3.81 11.29
CA LYS A 31 14.78 2.44 11.80
C LYS A 31 14.07 2.26 13.14
N ALA A 32 14.19 3.23 14.06
CA ALA A 32 13.58 3.16 15.38
C ALA A 32 12.04 3.23 15.28
N GLU A 33 11.52 4.12 14.42
CA GLU A 33 10.10 4.21 14.12
C GLU A 33 9.58 2.89 13.54
N PHE A 34 10.29 2.30 12.58
CA PHE A 34 9.87 1.02 11.98
C PHE A 34 9.88 -0.15 12.97
N VAL A 35 10.86 -0.22 13.87
CA VAL A 35 10.87 -1.21 14.97
C VAL A 35 9.62 -1.10 15.85
N GLU A 36 9.21 0.12 16.22
CA GLU A 36 7.99 0.34 17.00
C GLU A 36 6.73 -0.06 16.22
N LEU A 37 6.68 0.18 14.90
CA LEU A 37 5.58 -0.26 14.04
C LEU A 37 5.46 -1.79 13.97
N LEU A 38 6.58 -2.51 13.86
CA LEU A 38 6.59 -3.98 13.90
C LEU A 38 6.09 -4.52 15.25
N LYS A 39 6.48 -3.88 16.37
CA LYS A 39 5.97 -4.22 17.71
C LYS A 39 4.45 -4.02 17.81
N VAL A 40 3.92 -2.91 17.29
CA VAL A 40 2.47 -2.66 17.21
C VAL A 40 1.80 -3.75 16.39
N PHE A 41 2.30 -4.03 15.19
CA PHE A 41 1.69 -4.99 14.28
C PHE A 41 1.70 -6.42 14.86
N SER A 42 2.73 -6.80 15.60
CA SER A 42 2.82 -8.13 16.21
C SER A 42 1.60 -8.46 17.08
N ARG A 43 0.89 -7.47 17.61
CA ARG A 43 -0.28 -7.64 18.49
C ARG A 43 -1.58 -8.02 17.75
N TRP A 44 -1.57 -8.08 16.41
CA TRP A 44 -2.67 -8.65 15.63
C TRP A 44 -2.78 -10.18 15.76
N GLY A 45 -1.67 -10.88 16.01
CA GLY A 45 -1.63 -12.31 16.23
C GLY A 45 -1.96 -12.69 17.67
N ASP A 46 -2.04 -14.00 17.90
CA ASP A 46 -2.10 -14.56 19.25
C ASP A 46 -0.72 -14.49 19.94
N SER A 47 -0.66 -14.94 21.19
CA SER A 47 0.57 -14.89 22.00
C SER A 47 1.76 -15.61 21.37
N THR A 48 1.54 -16.56 20.45
CA THR A 48 2.62 -17.29 19.77
C THR A 48 3.32 -16.40 18.72
N PHE A 49 2.60 -15.48 18.07
CA PHE A 49 3.15 -14.56 17.08
C PHE A 49 4.02 -13.45 17.67
N TYR A 50 3.71 -12.98 18.89
CA TYR A 50 4.48 -11.91 19.54
C TYR A 50 5.36 -12.38 20.70
N LYS A 51 5.47 -13.70 20.92
CA LYS A 51 6.35 -14.25 21.95
C LYS A 51 7.78 -13.71 21.78
N GLY A 52 8.30 -13.09 22.82
CA GLY A 52 9.62 -12.45 22.81
C GLY A 52 9.69 -11.07 22.17
N ILE A 53 8.58 -10.55 21.61
CA ILE A 53 8.51 -9.18 21.11
C ILE A 53 7.91 -8.28 22.20
N PRO A 54 8.63 -7.25 22.70
CA PRO A 54 8.09 -6.34 23.68
C PRO A 54 6.94 -5.50 23.10
N GLU A 55 6.09 -4.95 23.98
CA GLU A 55 5.09 -3.97 23.54
C GLU A 55 5.73 -2.68 23.07
N SER A 56 5.04 -2.00 22.13
CA SER A 56 5.46 -0.67 21.72
C SER A 56 5.47 0.31 22.90
N GLN A 57 6.57 0.99 23.06
CA GLN A 57 6.68 2.06 24.06
C GLN A 57 6.20 3.40 23.50
N GLU A 58 6.13 3.55 22.18
CA GLU A 58 5.78 4.79 21.50
C GLU A 58 4.27 4.94 21.28
N TYR A 59 3.55 3.85 20.97
CA TYR A 59 2.16 3.94 20.52
C TYR A 59 1.17 3.37 21.53
N ARG A 60 0.00 4.06 21.64
CA ARG A 60 -1.17 3.60 22.40
C ARG A 60 -2.38 3.51 21.48
N ARG A 61 -3.05 2.36 21.46
CA ARG A 61 -4.29 2.17 20.71
C ARG A 61 -5.42 3.02 21.30
N VAL A 62 -6.07 3.80 20.43
CA VAL A 62 -7.20 4.67 20.77
C VAL A 62 -8.50 4.22 20.13
N TYR A 63 -8.40 3.44 19.04
CA TYR A 63 -9.57 2.87 18.37
C TYR A 63 -9.20 1.55 17.68
N SER A 64 -10.15 0.63 17.61
CA SER A 64 -10.08 -0.61 16.81
C SER A 64 -11.39 -0.76 16.06
N SER A 65 -11.33 -0.85 14.75
CA SER A 65 -12.52 -0.96 13.90
C SER A 65 -13.25 -2.30 14.11
N PRO A 66 -14.53 -2.40 13.76
CA PRO A 66 -15.15 -3.69 13.51
C PRO A 66 -14.46 -4.39 12.31
N ILE A 67 -14.73 -5.67 12.15
CA ILE A 67 -14.39 -6.39 10.91
C ILE A 67 -15.33 -5.92 9.81
N MET A 68 -14.78 -5.66 8.60
CA MET A 68 -15.54 -5.14 7.47
C MET A 68 -15.10 -5.75 6.14
N GLY A 69 -15.96 -5.70 5.14
CA GLY A 69 -15.65 -6.17 3.79
C GLY A 69 -15.26 -7.65 3.74
N LEU A 70 -14.06 -7.94 3.28
CA LEU A 70 -13.47 -9.28 3.20
C LEU A 70 -12.51 -9.54 4.37
N GLU A 71 -13.00 -9.44 5.60
CA GLU A 71 -12.24 -9.61 6.85
C GLU A 71 -11.22 -8.49 7.13
N ASN A 72 -11.43 -7.31 6.56
CA ASN A 72 -10.55 -6.17 6.82
C ASN A 72 -10.76 -5.59 8.22
N LYS A 73 -9.67 -5.13 8.82
CA LYS A 73 -9.68 -4.45 10.12
C LYS A 73 -8.50 -3.51 10.22
N TRP A 74 -8.64 -2.44 11.00
CA TRP A 74 -7.58 -1.49 11.27
C TRP A 74 -7.66 -0.95 12.69
N GLU A 75 -6.58 -0.33 13.12
CA GLU A 75 -6.49 0.37 14.42
C GLU A 75 -5.95 1.77 14.23
N LEU A 76 -6.48 2.69 15.04
CA LEU A 76 -5.90 4.00 15.23
C LEU A 76 -5.10 3.98 16.54
N LEU A 77 -3.84 4.38 16.45
CA LEU A 77 -3.00 4.56 17.62
C LEU A 77 -2.50 6.00 17.66
N SER A 78 -2.30 6.51 18.87
CA SER A 78 -1.69 7.81 19.10
C SER A 78 -0.26 7.62 19.61
N SER A 79 0.69 8.38 19.07
CA SER A 79 2.01 8.47 19.67
C SER A 79 1.92 9.05 21.09
N LYS A 80 2.77 8.58 21.98
CA LYS A 80 2.87 9.05 23.37
C LYS A 80 3.80 10.27 23.50
N THR A 81 4.71 10.44 22.55
CA THR A 81 5.80 11.43 22.60
C THR A 81 5.65 12.53 21.56
N ARG A 82 4.89 12.27 20.47
CA ARG A 82 4.74 13.18 19.32
C ARG A 82 3.27 13.38 19.00
N ASN A 83 2.92 14.48 18.31
CA ASN A 83 1.57 14.69 17.80
C ASN A 83 1.37 13.95 16.46
N VAL A 84 1.47 12.64 16.50
CA VAL A 84 1.36 11.72 15.33
C VAL A 84 0.31 10.68 15.60
N ALA A 85 -0.52 10.40 14.60
CA ALA A 85 -1.47 9.29 14.60
C ALA A 85 -0.96 8.16 13.68
N LEU A 86 -1.13 6.92 14.11
CA LEU A 86 -0.79 5.72 13.36
C LEU A 86 -2.06 5.00 12.91
N ILE A 87 -2.21 4.83 11.61
CA ILE A 87 -3.21 3.96 10.96
C ILE A 87 -2.55 2.61 10.72
N ASN A 88 -2.89 1.61 11.53
CA ASN A 88 -2.31 0.27 11.47
C ASN A 88 -3.29 -0.71 10.83
N LEU A 89 -2.97 -1.21 9.64
CA LEU A 89 -3.82 -2.08 8.83
C LEU A 89 -3.51 -3.55 9.09
N ARG A 90 -4.53 -4.34 9.44
CA ARG A 90 -4.37 -5.78 9.71
C ARG A 90 -3.99 -6.54 8.43
N GLY A 91 -3.15 -7.56 8.58
CA GLY A 91 -2.83 -8.53 7.55
C GLY A 91 -3.88 -9.65 7.42
N THR A 92 -3.56 -10.67 6.61
CA THR A 92 -4.40 -11.84 6.41
C THR A 92 -4.62 -12.59 7.71
N THR A 93 -5.86 -13.04 7.94
CA THR A 93 -6.24 -13.89 9.07
C THR A 93 -6.33 -15.36 8.64
N THR A 94 -6.63 -16.24 9.59
CA THR A 94 -6.91 -17.66 9.30
C THR A 94 -8.27 -17.87 8.63
N ASP A 95 -9.13 -16.85 8.60
CA ASP A 95 -10.44 -16.93 7.95
C ASP A 95 -10.30 -17.07 6.43
N PRO A 96 -10.98 -18.03 5.79
CA PRO A 96 -10.95 -18.21 4.33
C PRO A 96 -11.38 -16.97 3.53
N VAL A 97 -12.23 -16.11 4.09
CA VAL A 97 -12.68 -14.87 3.44
C VAL A 97 -11.52 -13.85 3.32
N SER A 98 -10.65 -13.79 4.32
CA SER A 98 -9.43 -12.97 4.26
C SER A 98 -8.48 -13.44 3.15
N TRP A 99 -8.36 -14.75 2.95
CA TRP A 99 -7.60 -15.31 1.83
C TRP A 99 -8.26 -15.07 0.48
N LEU A 100 -9.59 -15.09 0.43
CA LEU A 100 -10.35 -14.80 -0.79
C LEU A 100 -10.03 -13.41 -1.35
N GLU A 101 -9.82 -12.43 -0.47
CA GLU A 101 -9.38 -11.08 -0.86
C GLU A 101 -8.04 -11.11 -1.62
N ASN A 102 -7.05 -11.84 -1.10
CA ASN A 102 -5.74 -11.98 -1.74
C ASN A 102 -5.81 -12.74 -3.08
N PHE A 103 -6.65 -13.77 -3.17
CA PHE A 103 -6.84 -14.54 -4.40
C PHE A 103 -7.70 -13.82 -5.44
N TYR A 104 -8.43 -12.78 -5.06
CA TYR A 104 -9.15 -11.97 -6.02
C TYR A 104 -8.20 -10.97 -6.71
N ALA A 105 -7.27 -11.52 -7.48
CA ALA A 105 -6.08 -10.84 -7.99
C ALA A 105 -6.15 -10.39 -9.46
N ALA A 106 -7.33 -10.32 -10.07
CA ALA A 106 -7.48 -9.60 -11.35
C ALA A 106 -7.23 -8.10 -11.11
N MET A 107 -6.77 -7.41 -12.15
CA MET A 107 -6.60 -5.96 -12.08
C MET A 107 -7.85 -5.22 -12.55
N VAL A 108 -8.12 -4.09 -11.90
CA VAL A 108 -9.12 -3.10 -12.28
C VAL A 108 -8.46 -1.73 -12.46
N PRO A 109 -9.08 -0.78 -13.20
CA PRO A 109 -8.54 0.57 -13.32
C PRO A 109 -8.25 1.17 -11.95
N ALA A 110 -7.15 1.92 -11.82
CA ALA A 110 -6.78 2.62 -10.60
C ALA A 110 -7.64 3.88 -10.34
N SER A 111 -8.60 4.17 -11.19
CA SER A 111 -9.59 5.24 -11.01
C SER A 111 -10.95 4.77 -11.48
N GLY A 112 -12.01 5.18 -10.79
CA GLY A 112 -13.37 4.79 -11.11
C GLY A 112 -14.31 4.85 -9.91
N SER A 113 -15.33 4.01 -9.98
CA SER A 113 -16.38 3.89 -8.96
C SER A 113 -16.79 2.43 -8.84
N MET A 114 -17.13 2.00 -7.62
CA MET A 114 -17.77 0.70 -7.36
C MET A 114 -18.85 0.82 -6.31
N ILE A 115 -19.84 -0.06 -6.35
CA ILE A 115 -20.81 -0.24 -5.27
C ILE A 115 -20.30 -1.36 -4.38
N LEU A 116 -20.05 -1.06 -3.11
CA LEU A 116 -19.54 -2.03 -2.12
C LEU A 116 -20.68 -2.71 -1.36
N ALA A 117 -21.77 -1.98 -1.09
CA ALA A 117 -22.97 -2.44 -0.45
C ALA A 117 -24.15 -1.56 -0.90
N LYS A 118 -25.40 -1.92 -0.55
CA LYS A 118 -26.66 -1.27 -1.01
C LYS A 118 -26.64 0.27 -0.99
N ASN A 119 -25.99 0.90 -0.01
CA ASN A 119 -25.91 2.36 0.13
C ASN A 119 -24.45 2.83 0.26
N MET A 120 -23.49 2.04 -0.24
CA MET A 120 -22.10 2.33 -0.08
C MET A 120 -21.41 2.34 -1.45
N LYS A 121 -21.26 3.54 -1.99
CA LYS A 121 -20.49 3.80 -3.22
C LYS A 121 -19.08 4.24 -2.85
N PHE A 122 -18.09 3.70 -3.54
CA PHE A 122 -16.69 4.08 -3.40
C PHE A 122 -16.19 4.67 -4.72
N ASP A 123 -16.00 5.99 -4.73
CA ASP A 123 -15.35 6.72 -5.82
C ASP A 123 -13.85 6.85 -5.49
N TYR A 124 -12.98 6.45 -6.40
CA TYR A 124 -11.55 6.41 -6.17
C TYR A 124 -10.72 6.88 -7.38
N GLN A 125 -9.58 7.47 -7.08
CA GLN A 125 -8.56 7.86 -8.06
C GLN A 125 -7.18 7.63 -7.46
N LEU A 126 -6.70 6.38 -7.51
CA LEU A 126 -5.42 5.99 -6.91
C LEU A 126 -4.23 6.40 -7.78
N ALA A 127 -4.45 6.66 -9.06
CA ALA A 127 -3.45 7.14 -10.00
C ALA A 127 -4.11 8.03 -11.07
N THR A 128 -3.33 8.90 -11.68
CA THR A 128 -3.78 9.80 -12.74
C THR A 128 -3.61 9.19 -14.14
N ASN A 129 -2.69 8.24 -14.29
CA ASN A 129 -2.46 7.59 -15.57
C ASN A 129 -3.64 6.64 -15.91
N PRO A 130 -4.32 6.80 -17.07
CA PRO A 130 -5.47 5.97 -17.43
C PRO A 130 -5.12 4.48 -17.66
N ARG A 131 -3.84 4.13 -17.78
CA ARG A 131 -3.37 2.75 -17.87
C ARG A 131 -3.02 2.14 -16.51
N ALA A 132 -3.07 2.93 -15.44
CA ALA A 132 -2.83 2.44 -14.09
C ALA A 132 -3.94 1.47 -13.68
N ALA A 133 -3.52 0.34 -13.10
CA ALA A 133 -4.41 -0.70 -12.64
C ALA A 133 -3.92 -1.31 -11.34
N VAL A 134 -4.84 -1.72 -10.48
CA VAL A 134 -4.58 -2.23 -9.14
C VAL A 134 -5.30 -3.54 -8.89
N HIS A 135 -4.91 -4.25 -7.86
CA HIS A 135 -5.50 -5.48 -7.37
C HIS A 135 -6.93 -5.26 -6.88
N VAL A 136 -7.90 -5.97 -7.48
CA VAL A 136 -9.33 -5.73 -7.19
C VAL A 136 -9.72 -6.09 -5.77
N GLY A 137 -9.21 -7.18 -5.21
CA GLY A 137 -9.51 -7.60 -3.83
C GLY A 137 -9.12 -6.52 -2.83
N TRP A 138 -7.87 -6.07 -2.87
CA TRP A 138 -7.39 -5.02 -1.96
C TRP A 138 -8.06 -3.66 -2.20
N LEU A 139 -8.48 -3.37 -3.43
CA LEU A 139 -9.27 -2.18 -3.72
C LEU A 139 -10.64 -2.21 -3.02
N ILE A 140 -11.29 -3.39 -2.99
CA ILE A 140 -12.52 -3.61 -2.22
C ILE A 140 -12.25 -3.35 -0.74
N GLY A 141 -11.18 -3.95 -0.19
CA GLY A 141 -10.76 -3.75 1.20
C GLY A 141 -10.60 -2.27 1.55
N ILE A 142 -9.88 -1.52 0.70
CA ILE A 142 -9.70 -0.08 0.91
C ILE A 142 -11.00 0.70 0.83
N GLY A 143 -11.93 0.31 -0.01
CA GLY A 143 -13.23 0.97 -0.08
C GLY A 143 -14.00 0.89 1.24
N PHE A 144 -14.00 -0.27 1.90
CA PHE A 144 -14.60 -0.43 3.24
C PHE A 144 -13.78 0.29 4.32
N LEU A 145 -12.47 0.13 4.31
CA LEU A 145 -11.59 0.73 5.31
C LEU A 145 -11.62 2.26 5.27
N ALA A 146 -11.58 2.87 4.09
CA ALA A 146 -11.58 4.32 3.94
C ALA A 146 -12.85 4.97 4.50
N ALA A 147 -14.01 4.31 4.38
CA ALA A 147 -15.26 4.82 4.93
C ALA A 147 -15.23 4.98 6.46
N ASP A 148 -14.45 4.16 7.16
CA ASP A 148 -14.29 4.23 8.61
C ASP A 148 -13.04 5.05 9.02
N ILE A 149 -11.97 5.01 8.24
CA ILE A 149 -10.72 5.74 8.49
C ILE A 149 -10.91 7.26 8.36
N LEU A 150 -11.57 7.73 7.29
CA LEU A 150 -11.67 9.15 6.98
C LEU A 150 -12.34 9.97 8.10
N PRO A 151 -13.47 9.55 8.70
CA PRO A 151 -14.05 10.25 9.84
C PRO A 151 -13.14 10.29 11.08
N LYS A 152 -12.32 9.27 11.29
CA LYS A 152 -11.35 9.24 12.39
C LYS A 152 -10.17 10.18 12.12
N MET A 153 -9.68 10.25 10.89
CA MET A 153 -8.67 11.23 10.48
C MET A 153 -9.19 12.67 10.66
N ASP A 154 -10.43 12.95 10.27
CA ASP A 154 -11.06 14.26 10.50
C ASP A 154 -11.14 14.61 11.99
N SER A 155 -11.49 13.64 12.84
CA SER A 155 -11.51 13.82 14.30
C SER A 155 -10.11 14.11 14.85
N CYS A 156 -9.07 13.40 14.38
CA CYS A 156 -7.67 13.68 14.76
C CYS A 156 -7.23 15.07 14.30
N TYR A 157 -7.58 15.45 13.08
CA TYR A 157 -7.25 16.76 12.53
C TYR A 157 -7.89 17.90 13.36
N LYS A 158 -9.17 17.77 13.71
CA LYS A 158 -9.88 18.73 14.56
C LYS A 158 -9.26 18.83 15.98
N ALA A 159 -8.65 17.74 16.44
CA ALA A 159 -7.88 17.71 17.70
C ALA A 159 -6.44 18.24 17.54
N GLY A 160 -6.04 18.71 16.35
CA GLY A 160 -4.73 19.30 16.06
C GLY A 160 -3.68 18.34 15.50
N THR A 161 -4.00 17.06 15.27
CA THR A 161 -3.05 16.08 14.69
C THR A 161 -3.13 16.13 13.16
N LYS A 162 -2.02 16.47 12.52
CA LYS A 162 -1.89 16.62 11.06
C LYS A 162 -0.97 15.57 10.43
N ASP A 163 -0.20 14.89 11.23
CA ASP A 163 0.83 13.94 10.87
C ASP A 163 0.30 12.51 11.07
N PHE A 164 0.27 11.73 9.99
CA PHE A 164 -0.25 10.36 9.99
C PHE A 164 0.77 9.38 9.43
N ILE A 165 1.06 8.34 10.21
CA ILE A 165 1.78 7.17 9.71
C ILE A 165 0.75 6.13 9.25
N ILE A 166 0.96 5.55 8.07
CA ILE A 166 0.19 4.44 7.56
C ILE A 166 1.11 3.23 7.58
N HIS A 167 0.71 2.19 8.28
CA HIS A 167 1.49 0.96 8.39
C HIS A 167 0.62 -0.27 8.17
N GLY A 168 1.24 -1.28 7.57
CA GLY A 168 0.71 -2.62 7.47
C GLY A 168 1.79 -3.60 7.07
N HIS A 169 1.62 -4.85 7.46
CA HIS A 169 2.49 -5.97 7.09
C HIS A 169 1.67 -6.98 6.29
N SER A 170 2.29 -7.68 5.33
CA SER A 170 1.59 -8.66 4.51
C SER A 170 0.47 -8.01 3.68
N GLN A 171 -0.73 -8.57 3.68
CA GLN A 171 -1.94 -7.96 3.09
C GLN A 171 -2.15 -6.53 3.60
N GLY A 172 -1.89 -6.25 4.90
CA GLY A 172 -1.93 -4.89 5.45
C GLY A 172 -0.96 -3.94 4.74
N GLY A 173 0.21 -4.42 4.34
CA GLY A 173 1.16 -3.67 3.50
C GLY A 173 0.63 -3.38 2.11
N ALA A 174 -0.06 -4.35 1.48
CA ALA A 174 -0.72 -4.12 0.19
C ALA A 174 -1.85 -3.08 0.30
N LEU A 175 -2.64 -3.15 1.37
CA LEU A 175 -3.69 -2.17 1.66
C LEU A 175 -3.10 -0.79 1.95
N ALA A 176 -1.93 -0.71 2.61
CA ALA A 176 -1.26 0.55 2.91
C ALA A 176 -0.86 1.32 1.64
N TYR A 177 -0.40 0.63 0.58
CA TYR A 177 -0.15 1.29 -0.72
C TYR A 177 -1.40 1.96 -1.28
N LEU A 178 -2.52 1.22 -1.33
CA LEU A 178 -3.75 1.72 -1.93
C LEU A 178 -4.40 2.81 -1.07
N LEU A 179 -4.38 2.67 0.26
CA LEU A 179 -4.85 3.71 1.17
C LEU A 179 -4.06 5.00 1.00
N THR A 180 -2.73 4.92 0.99
CA THR A 180 -1.85 6.07 0.78
C THR A 180 -2.16 6.78 -0.55
N ALA A 181 -2.28 6.03 -1.64
CA ALA A 181 -2.64 6.58 -2.94
C ALA A 181 -4.02 7.26 -2.92
N HIS A 182 -5.00 6.66 -2.23
CA HIS A 182 -6.35 7.23 -2.07
C HIS A 182 -6.32 8.53 -1.26
N LEU A 183 -5.62 8.56 -0.13
CA LEU A 183 -5.51 9.75 0.72
C LEU A 183 -4.82 10.90 -0.01
N TYR A 184 -3.72 10.65 -0.74
CA TYR A 184 -3.11 11.68 -1.58
C TYR A 184 -4.07 12.22 -2.64
N SER A 185 -4.88 11.37 -3.25
CA SER A 185 -5.90 11.82 -4.20
C SER A 185 -6.96 12.72 -3.55
N LEU A 186 -7.35 12.43 -2.32
CA LEU A 186 -8.28 13.27 -1.56
C LEU A 186 -7.65 14.61 -1.18
N ILE A 187 -6.37 14.65 -0.85
CA ILE A 187 -5.61 15.87 -0.60
C ILE A 187 -5.51 16.71 -1.89
N ASP A 188 -5.14 16.10 -3.01
CA ASP A 188 -5.00 16.77 -4.32
C ASP A 188 -6.34 17.37 -4.79
N SER A 189 -7.45 16.67 -4.54
CA SER A 189 -8.81 17.13 -4.88
C SER A 189 -9.43 18.10 -3.87
N GLY A 190 -8.73 18.41 -2.78
CA GLY A 190 -9.23 19.29 -1.71
C GLY A 190 -10.32 18.68 -0.84
N LYS A 191 -10.53 17.36 -0.90
CA LYS A 191 -11.45 16.62 -0.01
C LYS A 191 -10.82 16.33 1.36
N LEU A 192 -9.51 16.31 1.43
CA LEU A 192 -8.72 16.38 2.66
C LEU A 192 -7.86 17.64 2.64
N LEU A 193 -7.47 18.13 3.83
CA LEU A 193 -6.72 19.38 3.94
C LEU A 193 -5.25 19.17 3.52
N LYS A 194 -4.69 20.19 2.86
CA LYS A 194 -3.35 20.12 2.24
C LYS A 194 -2.20 20.07 3.24
N ASP A 195 -2.45 20.41 4.47
CA ASP A 195 -1.46 20.42 5.55
C ASP A 195 -1.42 19.10 6.35
N ILE A 196 -2.17 18.08 5.88
CA ILE A 196 -2.01 16.70 6.35
C ILE A 196 -0.75 16.11 5.73
N GLN A 197 0.14 15.59 6.59
CA GLN A 197 1.35 14.87 6.18
C GLN A 197 1.16 13.37 6.35
N LEU A 198 1.52 12.62 5.32
CA LEU A 198 1.45 11.16 5.31
C LEU A 198 2.86 10.58 5.21
N LYS A 199 3.16 9.56 6.04
CA LYS A 199 4.36 8.73 5.92
C LYS A 199 3.94 7.26 5.95
N THR A 200 4.40 6.46 5.00
CA THR A 200 3.88 5.09 4.82
C THR A 200 4.99 4.05 4.92
N TYR A 201 4.71 2.98 5.66
CA TYR A 201 5.57 1.81 5.80
C TYR A 201 4.79 0.56 5.36
N CYS A 202 5.05 0.09 4.13
CA CYS A 202 4.50 -1.14 3.60
C CYS A 202 5.49 -2.28 3.87
N ALA A 203 5.32 -3.00 4.99
CA ALA A 203 6.19 -4.10 5.37
C ALA A 203 5.70 -5.43 4.75
N ALA A 204 6.61 -6.22 4.17
CA ALA A 204 6.29 -7.50 3.55
C ALA A 204 5.09 -7.44 2.58
N GLY A 205 4.82 -6.26 2.02
CA GLY A 205 3.63 -6.03 1.21
C GLY A 205 3.75 -6.66 -0.17
N PRO A 206 2.75 -7.46 -0.61
CA PRO A 206 2.68 -7.92 -1.99
C PRO A 206 2.48 -6.74 -2.96
N LYS A 207 2.75 -7.00 -4.25
CA LYS A 207 2.73 -6.00 -5.33
C LYS A 207 1.31 -5.44 -5.55
N PRO A 208 1.07 -4.12 -5.39
CA PRO A 208 -0.28 -3.57 -5.34
C PRO A 208 -0.94 -3.38 -6.71
N GLY A 209 -0.17 -3.22 -7.77
CA GLY A 209 -0.70 -2.88 -9.09
C GLY A 209 0.35 -2.98 -10.19
N ASN A 210 0.01 -2.43 -11.37
CA ASN A 210 0.90 -2.43 -12.53
C ASN A 210 1.92 -1.28 -12.50
N LEU A 211 2.82 -1.28 -13.48
CA LEU A 211 3.90 -0.28 -13.60
C LEU A 211 3.37 1.17 -13.66
N TYR A 212 2.21 1.41 -14.25
CA TYR A 212 1.64 2.76 -14.35
C TYR A 212 1.09 3.26 -13.02
N PHE A 213 0.56 2.36 -12.18
CA PHE A 213 0.24 2.67 -10.79
C PHE A 213 1.52 2.94 -9.98
N ALA A 214 2.56 2.12 -10.17
CA ALA A 214 3.83 2.29 -9.48
C ALA A 214 4.45 3.66 -9.75
N TYR A 215 4.49 4.11 -11.01
CA TYR A 215 5.02 5.43 -11.38
C TYR A 215 4.26 6.59 -10.73
N ASP A 216 2.93 6.52 -10.67
CA ASP A 216 2.12 7.57 -10.00
C ASP A 216 2.38 7.56 -8.49
N TYR A 217 2.40 6.39 -7.86
CA TYR A 217 2.66 6.22 -6.43
C TYR A 217 4.05 6.76 -6.05
N GLU A 218 5.10 6.35 -6.77
CA GLU A 218 6.49 6.78 -6.55
C GLU A 218 6.65 8.28 -6.72
N LYS A 219 6.02 8.86 -7.76
CA LYS A 219 6.01 10.31 -7.96
C LYS A 219 5.39 11.06 -6.78
N ARG A 220 4.27 10.55 -6.22
CA ARG A 220 3.55 11.21 -5.11
C ARG A 220 4.29 11.07 -3.79
N THR A 221 4.98 9.97 -3.58
CA THR A 221 5.69 9.64 -2.34
C THR A 221 7.20 9.89 -2.42
N MET A 222 7.63 10.59 -3.48
CA MET A 222 9.03 10.96 -3.71
C MET A 222 9.59 11.74 -2.52
N GLY A 223 10.90 11.58 -2.28
CA GLY A 223 11.57 12.27 -1.17
C GLY A 223 11.50 11.54 0.17
N GLY A 224 11.11 10.26 0.19
CA GLY A 224 11.18 9.44 1.41
C GLY A 224 9.91 9.48 2.26
N TRP A 225 8.74 9.54 1.62
CA TRP A 225 7.45 9.53 2.32
C TRP A 225 6.72 8.18 2.28
N ALA A 226 7.19 7.20 1.50
CA ALA A 226 6.64 5.85 1.53
C ALA A 226 7.71 4.79 1.27
N TYR A 227 7.71 3.74 2.08
CA TYR A 227 8.70 2.68 2.06
C TYR A 227 8.06 1.34 1.74
N ASN A 228 8.78 0.55 0.93
CA ASN A 228 8.54 -0.85 0.67
C ASN A 228 9.65 -1.64 1.37
N ILE A 229 9.34 -2.21 2.52
CA ILE A 229 10.30 -2.93 3.34
C ILE A 229 10.12 -4.43 3.13
N VAL A 230 11.16 -5.08 2.63
CA VAL A 230 11.13 -6.51 2.30
C VAL A 230 12.31 -7.25 2.91
N ASN A 231 12.05 -8.43 3.43
CA ASN A 231 13.07 -9.41 3.77
C ASN A 231 13.43 -10.20 2.49
N SER A 232 14.70 -10.28 2.12
CA SER A 232 15.15 -10.93 0.88
C SER A 232 14.85 -12.43 0.82
N ALA A 233 14.53 -13.07 1.96
CA ALA A 233 14.11 -14.47 2.05
C ALA A 233 12.58 -14.65 2.03
N ASP A 234 11.77 -13.57 2.06
CA ASP A 234 10.32 -13.63 2.12
C ASP A 234 9.70 -13.64 0.71
N TRP A 235 8.94 -14.70 0.38
CA TRP A 235 8.26 -14.83 -0.91
C TRP A 235 7.01 -13.96 -1.06
N VAL A 236 6.41 -13.46 0.02
CA VAL A 236 5.14 -12.70 -0.04
C VAL A 236 5.27 -11.40 -0.84
N PRO A 237 6.35 -10.61 -0.75
CA PRO A 237 6.54 -9.45 -1.63
C PRO A 237 6.70 -9.79 -3.12
N GLU A 238 6.89 -11.07 -3.48
CA GLU A 238 7.02 -11.52 -4.86
C GLU A 238 5.65 -11.76 -5.54
N VAL A 239 4.58 -11.93 -4.77
CA VAL A 239 3.22 -12.12 -5.30
C VAL A 239 2.49 -10.78 -5.47
N PRO A 240 1.41 -10.74 -6.27
CA PRO A 240 0.87 -11.78 -7.14
C PRO A 240 1.83 -12.18 -8.28
N ILE A 241 1.63 -13.39 -8.83
CA ILE A 241 2.38 -13.84 -10.03
C ILE A 241 2.22 -12.79 -11.13
N SER A 242 3.34 -12.25 -11.60
CA SER A 242 3.38 -11.20 -12.62
C SER A 242 3.55 -11.77 -14.01
N ILE A 243 2.68 -11.36 -14.93
CA ILE A 243 2.71 -11.78 -16.34
C ILE A 243 2.80 -10.52 -17.19
N GLN A 244 4.01 -10.19 -17.65
CA GLN A 244 4.20 -9.10 -18.60
C GLN A 244 3.84 -9.56 -20.01
N THR A 245 3.05 -8.77 -20.70
CA THR A 245 2.70 -8.94 -22.10
C THR A 245 3.20 -7.77 -22.94
N VAL A 246 3.17 -7.92 -24.25
CA VAL A 246 3.51 -6.80 -25.17
C VAL A 246 2.57 -5.60 -25.03
N ASN A 247 1.39 -5.78 -24.43
CA ASN A 247 0.42 -4.72 -24.22
C ASN A 247 0.75 -3.85 -22.99
N ASP A 248 1.62 -4.34 -22.10
CA ASP A 248 2.01 -3.62 -20.90
C ASP A 248 3.08 -2.54 -21.15
N PHE A 249 3.78 -2.60 -22.31
CA PHE A 249 4.75 -1.58 -22.68
C PHE A 249 4.10 -0.24 -23.00
N ASN A 250 4.86 0.84 -22.95
CA ASN A 250 4.45 2.15 -23.46
C ASN A 250 4.06 2.06 -24.93
N GLN A 251 3.21 3.00 -25.40
CA GLN A 251 2.72 2.99 -26.77
C GLN A 251 3.85 3.06 -27.82
N THR A 252 4.90 3.82 -27.53
CA THR A 252 6.07 3.90 -28.39
C THR A 252 7.07 2.82 -27.98
N ASN A 253 7.03 1.69 -28.67
CA ASN A 253 7.94 0.57 -28.47
C ASN A 253 8.07 -0.27 -29.76
N PRO A 254 9.14 -1.05 -29.92
CA PRO A 254 9.37 -1.80 -31.17
C PRO A 254 8.37 -2.94 -31.39
N PHE A 255 7.65 -3.38 -30.36
CA PHE A 255 6.76 -4.54 -30.47
C PHE A 255 5.37 -4.21 -31.00
N VAL A 256 4.88 -2.96 -30.84
CA VAL A 256 3.53 -2.52 -31.26
C VAL A 256 3.27 -2.79 -32.73
N ASN A 257 4.25 -2.53 -33.59
CA ASN A 257 4.15 -2.69 -35.04
C ASN A 257 5.08 -3.79 -35.59
N ALA A 258 5.60 -4.66 -34.73
CA ALA A 258 6.58 -5.67 -35.13
C ALA A 258 6.13 -6.48 -36.36
N ARG A 259 4.87 -6.98 -36.37
CA ARG A 259 4.31 -7.74 -37.51
C ARG A 259 4.17 -6.91 -38.80
N LYS A 260 3.94 -5.58 -38.68
CA LYS A 260 3.93 -4.71 -39.88
C LYS A 260 5.35 -4.52 -40.43
N GLY A 261 6.33 -4.41 -39.53
CA GLY A 261 7.75 -4.39 -39.91
C GLY A 261 8.18 -5.66 -40.64
N PHE A 262 7.79 -6.82 -40.10
CA PHE A 262 8.12 -8.14 -40.72
C PHE A 262 7.59 -8.32 -42.14
N LYS A 263 6.51 -7.65 -42.53
CA LYS A 263 5.97 -7.71 -43.87
C LYS A 263 6.94 -7.18 -44.94
N LYS A 264 7.89 -6.35 -44.55
CA LYS A 264 8.92 -5.77 -45.45
C LYS A 264 10.11 -6.71 -45.69
N GLU A 265 10.22 -7.78 -44.90
CA GLU A 265 11.32 -8.74 -44.96
C GLU A 265 11.06 -9.82 -46.02
N PRO A 266 12.13 -10.42 -46.61
CA PRO A 266 12.02 -11.61 -47.45
C PRO A 266 11.23 -12.71 -46.79
N LEU A 267 10.54 -13.55 -47.60
CA LEU A 267 9.57 -14.54 -47.11
C LEU A 267 10.11 -15.44 -45.99
N ALA A 268 11.29 -16.02 -46.18
CA ALA A 268 11.89 -16.91 -45.20
C ALA A 268 12.14 -16.21 -43.86
N ARG A 269 12.72 -15.00 -43.92
CA ARG A 269 13.00 -14.18 -42.73
C ARG A 269 11.72 -13.72 -42.02
N ARG A 270 10.71 -13.34 -42.82
CA ARG A 270 9.37 -12.99 -42.31
C ARG A 270 8.71 -14.14 -41.54
N VAL A 271 8.77 -15.37 -42.10
CA VAL A 271 8.23 -16.55 -41.41
C VAL A 271 8.95 -16.82 -40.12
N ALA A 272 10.29 -16.78 -40.08
CA ALA A 272 11.09 -16.97 -38.88
C ALA A 272 10.79 -15.90 -37.80
N LEU A 273 10.77 -14.61 -38.18
CA LEU A 273 10.47 -13.53 -37.26
C LEU A 273 9.04 -13.63 -36.70
N ASN A 274 8.05 -13.94 -37.52
CA ASN A 274 6.67 -14.17 -37.07
C ASN A 274 6.55 -15.37 -36.13
N HIS A 275 7.30 -16.43 -36.39
CA HIS A 275 7.34 -17.61 -35.50
C HIS A 275 7.89 -17.22 -34.12
N VAL A 276 9.09 -16.65 -34.07
CA VAL A 276 9.72 -16.22 -32.82
C VAL A 276 8.83 -15.25 -32.04
N TYR A 277 8.31 -14.22 -32.71
CA TYR A 277 7.41 -13.24 -32.08
C TYR A 277 6.15 -13.92 -31.51
N SER A 278 5.60 -14.89 -32.21
CA SER A 278 4.42 -15.63 -31.78
C SER A 278 4.72 -16.51 -30.56
N GLN A 279 5.91 -17.14 -30.50
CA GLN A 279 6.33 -17.92 -29.32
C GLN A 279 6.45 -17.04 -28.08
N LEU A 280 7.02 -15.84 -28.19
CA LEU A 280 7.18 -14.91 -27.08
C LEU A 280 5.86 -14.29 -26.60
N THR A 281 4.92 -14.02 -27.52
CA THR A 281 3.72 -13.22 -27.19
C THR A 281 2.47 -14.06 -26.95
N LYS A 282 2.26 -15.14 -27.68
CA LYS A 282 1.03 -15.94 -27.60
C LYS A 282 0.83 -16.60 -26.23
N HIS A 283 1.92 -17.08 -25.64
CA HIS A 283 1.89 -17.79 -24.36
C HIS A 283 1.61 -16.83 -23.21
N THR A 284 2.27 -15.66 -23.17
CA THR A 284 2.04 -14.64 -22.14
C THR A 284 0.62 -14.08 -22.18
N LEU A 285 0.10 -13.76 -23.37
CA LEU A 285 -1.30 -13.33 -23.55
C LEU A 285 -2.32 -14.42 -23.16
N ARG A 286 -2.01 -15.69 -23.40
CA ARG A 286 -2.86 -16.80 -22.97
C ARG A 286 -2.83 -16.98 -21.45
N ALA A 287 -1.65 -16.86 -20.83
CA ALA A 287 -1.47 -16.95 -19.40
C ALA A 287 -2.23 -15.81 -18.70
N GLN A 288 -2.11 -14.57 -19.17
CA GLN A 288 -2.84 -13.40 -18.65
C GLN A 288 -4.36 -13.62 -18.70
N ARG A 289 -4.92 -14.09 -19.85
CA ARG A 289 -6.36 -14.38 -19.96
C ARG A 289 -6.84 -15.47 -18.98
N ARG A 290 -6.01 -16.50 -18.75
CA ARG A 290 -6.30 -17.55 -17.77
C ARG A 290 -6.28 -17.01 -16.35
N TYR A 291 -5.29 -16.20 -16.02
CA TYR A 291 -5.18 -15.53 -14.74
C TYR A 291 -6.44 -14.71 -14.44
N GLN A 292 -6.84 -13.83 -15.37
CA GLN A 292 -8.05 -13.03 -15.23
C GLN A 292 -9.33 -13.89 -15.14
N LYS A 293 -9.38 -15.03 -15.87
CA LYS A 293 -10.51 -15.96 -15.79
C LYS A 293 -10.64 -16.56 -14.39
N TYR A 294 -9.54 -17.07 -13.80
CA TYR A 294 -9.59 -17.80 -12.54
C TYR A 294 -9.54 -16.87 -11.33
N LEU A 295 -8.57 -15.96 -11.29
CA LEU A 295 -8.38 -15.02 -10.18
C LEU A 295 -9.18 -13.71 -10.33
N GLY A 296 -10.00 -13.62 -11.37
CA GLY A 296 -11.00 -12.58 -11.58
C GLY A 296 -12.40 -13.17 -11.61
N LYS A 297 -12.87 -13.61 -12.79
CA LYS A 297 -14.27 -14.03 -13.00
C LYS A 297 -14.73 -15.18 -12.10
N THR A 298 -13.87 -16.18 -11.84
CA THR A 298 -14.23 -17.30 -10.95
C THR A 298 -14.27 -16.83 -9.50
N THR A 299 -13.21 -16.17 -9.03
CA THR A 299 -13.12 -15.67 -7.66
C THR A 299 -14.21 -14.65 -7.33
N SER A 300 -14.62 -13.79 -8.30
CA SER A 300 -15.71 -12.83 -8.10
C SER A 300 -17.03 -13.47 -7.68
N ARG A 301 -17.30 -14.72 -8.05
CA ARG A 301 -18.52 -15.43 -7.64
C ARG A 301 -18.52 -15.71 -6.14
N PHE A 302 -17.36 -16.08 -5.59
CA PHE A 302 -17.18 -16.29 -4.16
C PHE A 302 -17.24 -14.96 -3.39
N VAL A 303 -16.61 -13.90 -3.92
CA VAL A 303 -16.72 -12.55 -3.33
C VAL A 303 -18.17 -12.10 -3.28
N LYS A 304 -18.95 -12.28 -4.35
CA LYS A 304 -20.37 -11.93 -4.39
C LYS A 304 -21.25 -12.75 -3.45
N SER A 305 -20.84 -13.96 -3.04
CA SER A 305 -21.57 -14.72 -2.03
C SER A 305 -21.42 -14.12 -0.62
N HIS A 306 -20.33 -13.41 -0.34
CA HIS A 306 -20.11 -12.67 0.91
C HIS A 306 -20.62 -11.23 0.84
N LEU A 307 -20.35 -10.55 -0.28
CA LEU A 307 -20.72 -9.15 -0.53
C LEU A 307 -21.81 -9.11 -1.61
N LYS A 308 -23.06 -9.38 -1.22
CA LYS A 308 -24.19 -9.63 -2.15
C LYS A 308 -24.49 -8.46 -3.09
N ASP A 309 -24.35 -7.22 -2.60
CA ASP A 309 -24.69 -6.01 -3.36
C ASP A 309 -23.51 -5.42 -4.13
N ILE A 310 -22.33 -6.10 -4.13
CA ILE A 310 -21.13 -5.55 -4.76
C ILE A 310 -21.26 -5.48 -6.28
N GLU A 311 -20.99 -4.31 -6.85
CA GLU A 311 -20.84 -4.10 -8.28
C GLU A 311 -19.39 -3.76 -8.61
N LEU A 312 -18.79 -4.61 -9.39
CA LEU A 312 -17.34 -4.58 -9.66
C LEU A 312 -17.05 -3.85 -10.98
N PRO A 313 -15.96 -3.08 -11.04
CA PRO A 313 -15.49 -2.50 -12.29
C PRO A 313 -15.03 -3.57 -13.27
N LYS A 314 -14.95 -3.20 -14.56
CA LYS A 314 -14.41 -4.09 -15.59
C LYS A 314 -12.92 -4.33 -15.34
N TYR A 315 -12.48 -5.57 -15.54
CA TYR A 315 -11.05 -5.91 -15.45
C TYR A 315 -10.24 -5.27 -16.58
N VAL A 316 -9.02 -4.92 -16.25
CA VAL A 316 -8.00 -4.44 -17.18
C VAL A 316 -7.23 -5.65 -17.73
N ASP A 317 -6.90 -5.63 -19.01
CA ASP A 317 -6.08 -6.67 -19.65
C ASP A 317 -4.59 -6.51 -19.33
N SER A 318 -4.28 -6.56 -18.05
CA SER A 318 -2.92 -6.54 -17.48
C SER A 318 -2.85 -7.41 -16.23
N ASN A 319 -1.71 -8.07 -16.05
CA ASN A 319 -1.32 -8.78 -14.83
C ASN A 319 0.16 -8.51 -14.51
N HIS A 320 0.69 -7.40 -15.04
CA HIS A 320 2.06 -7.00 -14.81
C HIS A 320 2.19 -6.30 -13.46
N TYR A 321 2.10 -7.08 -12.38
CA TYR A 321 2.28 -6.61 -11.02
C TYR A 321 3.75 -6.23 -10.76
N VAL A 322 3.98 -5.08 -10.17
CA VAL A 322 5.32 -4.59 -9.79
C VAL A 322 5.34 -4.09 -8.36
N ARG A 323 6.51 -4.14 -7.74
CA ARG A 323 6.75 -3.47 -6.45
C ARG A 323 6.86 -1.97 -6.67
N THR A 324 6.55 -1.17 -5.65
CA THR A 324 6.58 0.30 -5.72
C THR A 324 6.99 0.92 -4.37
N GLY A 325 7.31 2.21 -4.37
CA GLY A 325 7.77 2.96 -3.20
C GLY A 325 9.31 2.98 -3.08
N ASN A 326 9.82 3.60 -2.00
CA ASN A 326 11.25 3.59 -1.73
C ASN A 326 11.63 2.25 -1.08
N PHE A 327 12.54 1.51 -1.69
CA PHE A 327 12.89 0.15 -1.25
C PHE A 327 13.84 0.17 -0.06
N ILE A 328 13.48 -0.59 0.98
CA ILE A 328 14.37 -1.01 2.06
C ILE A 328 14.45 -2.53 2.00
N VAL A 329 15.59 -3.05 1.56
CA VAL A 329 15.83 -4.49 1.49
C VAL A 329 16.57 -4.92 2.76
N LEU A 330 15.90 -5.75 3.53
CA LEU A 330 16.49 -6.42 4.69
C LEU A 330 17.16 -7.69 4.20
N GLU A 331 18.48 -7.64 4.05
CA GLU A 331 19.24 -8.74 3.44
C GLU A 331 19.43 -9.90 4.41
N ALA A 332 18.97 -11.09 4.01
CA ALA A 332 19.14 -12.34 4.75
C ALA A 332 20.56 -12.91 4.49
N ASP A 333 21.39 -12.94 5.52
CA ASP A 333 22.74 -13.48 5.49
C ASP A 333 22.80 -14.90 6.08
N GLU A 334 23.98 -15.52 6.06
CA GLU A 334 24.18 -16.86 6.65
C GLU A 334 23.80 -16.92 8.13
N THR A 335 24.01 -15.85 8.89
CA THR A 335 23.67 -15.81 10.32
C THR A 335 22.15 -15.75 10.52
N TYR A 336 21.45 -15.11 9.60
CA TYR A 336 20.00 -15.10 9.55
C TYR A 336 19.45 -16.51 9.30
N TYR A 337 19.94 -17.23 8.27
CA TYR A 337 19.45 -18.60 7.96
C TYR A 337 19.78 -19.63 9.06
N LYS A 338 20.83 -19.41 9.86
CA LYS A 338 21.07 -20.23 11.06
C LYS A 338 19.97 -20.05 12.12
N GLN A 339 19.40 -18.87 12.24
CA GLN A 339 18.34 -18.56 13.20
C GLN A 339 16.95 -18.85 12.65
N PHE A 340 16.73 -18.59 11.39
CA PHE A 340 15.46 -18.80 10.66
C PHE A 340 15.73 -19.67 9.43
N PRO A 341 15.86 -21.01 9.61
CA PRO A 341 16.15 -21.90 8.50
C PRO A 341 14.98 -22.04 7.54
N ASP A 342 15.26 -22.25 6.27
CA ASP A 342 14.28 -22.62 5.26
C ASP A 342 13.49 -23.87 5.70
N SER A 343 12.22 -23.95 5.32
CA SER A 343 11.35 -25.05 5.69
C SER A 343 10.28 -25.29 4.63
N GLU A 344 10.20 -26.50 4.12
CA GLU A 344 9.14 -26.92 3.19
C GLU A 344 7.75 -26.89 3.81
N THR A 345 7.64 -27.05 5.14
CA THR A 345 6.37 -27.12 5.86
C THR A 345 5.96 -25.80 6.52
N LYS A 346 6.93 -24.94 6.85
CA LYS A 346 6.69 -23.64 7.49
C LYS A 346 6.95 -22.49 6.49
N VAL A 347 6.18 -22.47 5.41
CA VAL A 347 6.38 -21.58 4.25
C VAL A 347 6.32 -20.08 4.58
N PHE A 348 5.84 -19.69 5.75
CA PHE A 348 5.78 -18.32 6.23
C PHE A 348 6.88 -17.95 7.22
N THR A 349 7.89 -18.82 7.44
CA THR A 349 8.97 -18.57 8.42
C THR A 349 9.57 -17.17 8.23
N HIS A 350 9.96 -16.81 7.01
CA HIS A 350 10.61 -15.54 6.70
C HIS A 350 9.65 -14.35 6.64
N HIS A 351 8.35 -14.62 6.64
CA HIS A 351 7.29 -13.62 6.57
C HIS A 351 6.82 -13.11 7.94
N LEU A 352 7.22 -13.79 9.03
CA LEU A 352 6.83 -13.43 10.39
C LEU A 352 7.49 -12.13 10.86
N ILE A 353 6.95 -11.54 11.92
CA ILE A 353 7.45 -10.28 12.47
C ILE A 353 8.86 -10.43 13.07
N GLN A 354 9.16 -11.57 13.72
CA GLN A 354 10.46 -11.82 14.34
C GLN A 354 11.63 -11.73 13.32
N PRO A 355 11.60 -12.39 12.14
CA PRO A 355 12.59 -12.23 11.09
C PRO A 355 12.76 -10.78 10.61
N TYR A 356 11.66 -10.07 10.41
CA TYR A 356 11.70 -8.66 10.02
C TYR A 356 12.34 -7.78 11.10
N LEU A 357 11.96 -7.98 12.36
CA LEU A 357 12.53 -7.24 13.48
C LEU A 357 14.04 -7.52 13.61
N TYR A 358 14.44 -8.79 13.57
CA TYR A 358 15.83 -9.20 13.63
C TYR A 358 16.71 -8.54 12.54
N LEU A 359 16.25 -8.57 11.30
CA LEU A 359 16.97 -7.94 10.19
C LEU A 359 16.95 -6.40 10.28
N THR A 360 15.83 -5.82 10.73
CA THR A 360 15.75 -4.37 10.91
C THR A 360 16.75 -3.90 11.98
N GLU A 361 16.88 -4.61 13.08
CA GLU A 361 17.84 -4.27 14.15
C GLU A 361 19.29 -4.32 13.66
N LYS A 362 19.61 -5.16 12.66
CA LYS A 362 20.93 -5.26 12.02
C LYS A 362 21.22 -4.15 11.00
N LEU A 363 20.24 -3.40 10.53
CA LEU A 363 20.49 -2.26 9.63
C LEU A 363 21.44 -1.26 10.30
N LYS A 364 22.45 -0.85 9.53
CA LYS A 364 23.44 0.17 9.97
C LYS A 364 22.83 1.57 9.97
#